data_e80d84da465409ddfba26ef040fa4969
#
_entry.id   e80d84da465409ddfba26ef040fa4969
#
_cell.length_a   1.000
_cell.length_b   1.000
_cell.length_c   1.000
_cell.angle_alpha   90.00
_cell.angle_beta   90.00
_cell.angle_gamma   90.00
#
_symmetry.space_group_name_H-M   'P 1'
#
loop_
_entity.id
_entity.type
_entity.pdbx_description
1 polymer ?
#
loop_
_entity_poly.entity_id
_entity_poly.type
_entity_poly.pdbx_seq_one_letter_code
_entity_poly.pdbx_strand_id
1 'polypeptide(L)'
;MPDLPPMRSDAAAVRSDSSEVAAGGPKRAALLRAAAEPLPQTAWVTLQSDGIVLIYGRNERAVEVGCLLKEHLDVTVLIKPPAVSLPASGYEFPIAKGTIRSARGHLGAFEITVDDFAPSRDGAVSRCDIVIDLSGDPALFPAPDLRDGYLRADPRDPAALPILVAKARDLVGTFDKPRFISFSEHLCAHSRSQIVGCTRCLDLCPTGAIVPAGDHVAVDANVCAGCGQCAAACPTGAAAYTLPPADALLRKLRTLLLTYREAGGENAIVLVHDDAHGTPLIDALERFGAGLPASVLPICVNEVTQIGLEAVAALFAYGASAVRLLLRARPRHDVSGLTSTIALSEAILAGLGFGPGRIATIETDDPDLLGVTLRAIPTMAIAPRPASFLPLGEKRGVLRFVLDELQRAAPEPVDVLTLPAQAPFGSVEIDTAGCTLCLSCVSACPTGALTDNPERPMLRFAEEACVQCGLCKATCPEKVITLKPRLAFHAGASGARVLKEEAPFCCIRCGKPFGVKSAIDRVMAKLADKHWMFKDTPGRLDLIRMCEDCRVVVVSEQDFDPHGAPRAPARTTDDYLRERSERQLDKNRDR
;
A
#
# COMPACT_ATOMS: atom_id res chain seq x y z
N MET A 1 -17.89 14.46 24.23
CA MET A 1 -16.72 14.60 23.36
C MET A 1 -15.49 14.46 24.22
N PRO A 2 -14.68 13.41 24.11
CA PRO A 2 -13.30 13.54 24.48
C PRO A 2 -12.66 14.30 23.33
N ASP A 3 -12.27 15.55 23.60
CA ASP A 3 -11.37 16.30 22.72
C ASP A 3 -10.20 15.39 22.40
N LEU A 4 -10.04 15.01 21.11
CA LEU A 4 -8.73 14.57 20.64
C LEU A 4 -7.78 15.70 21.08
N PRO A 5 -6.79 15.42 21.93
CA PRO A 5 -5.89 16.47 22.36
C PRO A 5 -5.28 17.05 21.09
N PRO A 6 -5.19 18.37 20.96
CA PRO A 6 -4.44 18.97 19.88
C PRO A 6 -3.07 18.29 19.88
N MET A 7 -2.57 17.87 18.71
CA MET A 7 -1.23 17.29 18.59
C MET A 7 -0.31 18.17 19.44
N ARG A 8 0.11 17.66 20.60
CA ARG A 8 0.90 18.45 21.54
C ARG A 8 2.11 18.92 20.78
N SER A 9 2.33 20.20 20.80
CA SER A 9 3.48 20.79 20.12
C SER A 9 4.73 20.07 20.62
N ASP A 10 5.63 19.66 19.71
CA ASP A 10 6.97 19.13 20.02
C ASP A 10 7.75 20.01 21.04
N ALA A 11 7.17 21.13 21.43
CA ALA A 11 7.64 22.02 22.48
C ALA A 11 7.77 21.36 23.88
N ALA A 12 7.05 20.25 24.15
CA ALA A 12 7.18 19.54 25.43
C ALA A 12 8.57 18.84 25.56
N ALA A 13 9.18 18.43 24.45
CA ALA A 13 10.51 17.81 24.40
C ALA A 13 11.69 18.80 24.60
N VAL A 14 11.43 20.05 25.02
CA VAL A 14 12.44 21.12 25.12
C VAL A 14 13.06 21.23 26.52
N ARG A 15 12.67 20.39 27.49
CA ARG A 15 13.32 20.36 28.81
C ARG A 15 14.60 19.55 28.74
N SER A 16 15.74 20.20 28.53
CA SER A 16 17.07 19.59 28.57
C SER A 16 17.73 19.77 29.93
N ASP A 17 18.61 18.85 30.28
CA ASP A 17 19.41 18.85 31.51
C ASP A 17 20.26 20.13 31.66
N SER A 18 20.46 20.58 32.90
CA SER A 18 21.08 21.86 33.23
C SER A 18 22.56 21.98 32.76
N SER A 19 23.27 20.89 32.49
CA SER A 19 24.62 20.88 31.93
C SER A 19 24.67 21.05 30.39
N GLU A 20 23.56 20.75 29.68
CA GLU A 20 23.41 20.90 28.23
C GLU A 20 22.68 22.19 27.81
N VAL A 21 22.24 23.01 28.76
CA VAL A 21 21.46 24.24 28.50
C VAL A 21 22.16 25.20 27.53
N ALA A 22 23.49 25.21 27.50
CA ALA A 22 24.28 26.02 26.53
C ALA A 22 24.20 25.44 25.09
N ALA A 23 24.08 24.10 24.95
CA ALA A 23 23.96 23.41 23.66
C ALA A 23 22.49 23.24 23.19
N GLY A 24 21.53 23.44 24.06
CA GLY A 24 20.06 23.29 23.77
C GLY A 24 19.48 24.37 22.85
N GLY A 25 20.20 25.47 22.61
CA GLY A 25 19.76 26.59 21.76
C GLY A 25 19.33 26.18 20.35
N PRO A 26 20.13 25.42 19.55
CA PRO A 26 19.80 25.01 18.21
C PRO A 26 18.59 24.07 18.16
N LYS A 27 18.52 23.06 19.05
CA LYS A 27 17.41 22.13 19.16
C LYS A 27 16.09 22.85 19.46
N ARG A 28 16.11 23.73 20.46
CA ARG A 28 14.91 24.50 20.85
C ARG A 28 14.42 25.40 19.72
N ALA A 29 15.33 26.14 19.07
CA ALA A 29 15.00 27.00 17.93
C ALA A 29 14.34 26.19 16.80
N ALA A 30 14.92 25.05 16.46
CA ALA A 30 14.42 24.17 15.42
C ALA A 30 13.02 23.62 15.73
N LEU A 31 12.81 23.10 16.93
CA LEU A 31 11.51 22.54 17.36
C LEU A 31 10.41 23.61 17.40
N LEU A 32 10.68 24.78 17.94
CA LEU A 32 9.71 25.88 17.96
C LEU A 32 9.32 26.35 16.55
N ARG A 33 10.31 26.44 15.65
CA ARG A 33 10.05 26.85 14.26
C ARG A 33 9.26 25.79 13.50
N ALA A 34 9.63 24.52 13.66
CA ALA A 34 8.92 23.40 13.05
C ALA A 34 7.47 23.23 13.58
N ALA A 35 7.26 23.52 14.87
CA ALA A 35 5.92 23.50 15.46
C ALA A 35 5.00 24.63 14.94
N ALA A 36 5.58 25.72 14.43
CA ALA A 36 4.86 26.84 13.84
C ALA A 36 4.44 26.61 12.37
N GLU A 37 4.87 25.50 11.74
CA GLU A 37 4.45 25.17 10.38
C GLU A 37 2.94 24.91 10.33
N PRO A 38 2.23 25.54 9.39
CA PRO A 38 0.78 25.37 9.31
C PRO A 38 0.40 23.96 8.88
N LEU A 39 -0.53 23.37 9.62
CA LEU A 39 -1.13 22.08 9.27
C LEU A 39 -2.49 22.33 8.59
N PRO A 40 -2.76 21.70 7.44
CA PRO A 40 -4.06 21.79 6.80
C PRO A 40 -5.13 21.08 7.64
N GLN A 41 -6.38 21.48 7.44
CA GLN A 41 -7.51 20.80 8.08
C GLN A 41 -7.67 19.38 7.53
N THR A 42 -7.87 18.42 8.41
CA THR A 42 -8.15 17.03 8.07
C THR A 42 -9.65 16.83 7.91
N ALA A 43 -10.07 16.12 6.87
CA ALA A 43 -11.44 15.67 6.71
C ALA A 43 -11.77 14.58 7.74
N TRP A 44 -13.03 14.53 8.19
CA TRP A 44 -13.52 13.59 9.19
C TRP A 44 -14.53 12.63 8.57
N VAL A 45 -14.67 11.46 9.16
CA VAL A 45 -15.77 10.53 8.93
C VAL A 45 -16.48 10.27 10.24
N THR A 46 -17.79 10.21 10.19
CA THR A 46 -18.65 10.04 11.36
C THR A 46 -19.13 8.60 11.43
N LEU A 47 -18.92 7.94 12.56
CA LEU A 47 -19.46 6.63 12.90
C LEU A 47 -20.61 6.84 13.88
N GLN A 48 -21.71 6.13 13.67
CA GLN A 48 -22.86 6.16 14.56
C GLN A 48 -23.09 4.77 15.15
N SER A 49 -23.27 4.69 16.46
CA SER A 49 -23.59 3.47 17.19
C SER A 49 -24.81 3.71 18.05
N ASP A 50 -25.87 2.95 17.81
CA ASP A 50 -27.10 3.00 18.59
C ASP A 50 -27.06 2.02 19.79
N GLY A 51 -25.93 1.30 19.95
CA GLY A 51 -25.69 0.41 21.08
C GLY A 51 -26.19 -1.01 20.87
N ILE A 52 -26.42 -1.43 19.64
CA ILE A 52 -26.75 -2.83 19.32
C ILE A 52 -25.50 -3.68 19.46
N VAL A 53 -25.45 -4.58 20.45
CA VAL A 53 -24.25 -5.39 20.74
C VAL A 53 -24.49 -6.87 20.50
N LEU A 54 -23.54 -7.51 19.79
CA LEU A 54 -23.45 -8.96 19.66
C LEU A 54 -22.32 -9.49 20.57
N ILE A 55 -22.68 -10.30 21.55
CA ILE A 55 -21.71 -10.98 22.44
C ILE A 55 -21.53 -12.42 21.95
N TYR A 56 -20.33 -12.76 21.50
CA TYR A 56 -19.99 -14.08 21.00
C TYR A 56 -19.12 -14.84 22.00
N GLY A 57 -19.59 -16.00 22.47
CA GLY A 57 -18.88 -16.80 23.47
C GLY A 57 -19.23 -18.27 23.44
N ARG A 58 -18.67 -19.04 24.40
CA ARG A 58 -18.88 -20.50 24.49
C ARG A 58 -19.60 -20.92 25.77
N ASN A 59 -19.66 -20.06 26.77
CA ASN A 59 -20.08 -20.42 28.13
C ASN A 59 -20.86 -19.28 28.79
N GLU A 60 -21.20 -19.47 30.06
CA GLU A 60 -21.96 -18.53 30.89
C GLU A 60 -21.35 -17.13 30.97
N ARG A 61 -20.04 -16.97 30.75
CA ARG A 61 -19.37 -15.65 30.77
C ARG A 61 -19.95 -14.67 29.76
N ALA A 62 -20.33 -15.17 28.56
CA ALA A 62 -20.96 -14.32 27.57
C ALA A 62 -22.35 -13.84 28.05
N VAL A 63 -23.08 -14.66 28.75
CA VAL A 63 -24.38 -14.31 29.35
C VAL A 63 -24.21 -13.35 30.52
N GLU A 64 -23.21 -13.57 31.39
CA GLU A 64 -22.88 -12.65 32.48
C GLU A 64 -22.59 -11.24 31.95
N VAL A 65 -21.77 -11.12 30.91
CA VAL A 65 -21.49 -9.83 30.26
C VAL A 65 -22.77 -9.21 29.69
N GLY A 66 -23.66 -10.02 29.10
CA GLY A 66 -24.96 -9.59 28.64
C GLY A 66 -25.83 -9.00 29.78
N CYS A 67 -25.86 -9.67 30.94
CA CYS A 67 -26.57 -9.16 32.12
C CYS A 67 -26.00 -7.83 32.62
N LEU A 68 -24.69 -7.61 32.51
CA LEU A 68 -24.05 -6.34 32.90
C LEU A 68 -24.31 -5.18 31.92
N LEU A 69 -24.65 -5.51 30.67
CA LEU A 69 -24.83 -4.52 29.59
C LEU A 69 -26.30 -4.22 29.26
N LYS A 70 -27.24 -5.11 29.58
CA LYS A 70 -28.67 -5.03 29.17
C LYS A 70 -29.40 -3.72 29.55
N GLU A 71 -28.96 -3.04 30.60
CA GLU A 71 -29.55 -1.76 31.02
C GLU A 71 -29.10 -0.56 30.17
N HIS A 72 -28.06 -0.77 29.37
CA HIS A 72 -27.39 0.30 28.61
C HIS A 72 -27.33 0.02 27.09
N LEU A 73 -27.36 -1.26 26.67
CA LEU A 73 -27.17 -1.70 25.29
C LEU A 73 -28.27 -2.69 24.89
N ASP A 74 -28.58 -2.72 23.60
CA ASP A 74 -29.45 -3.75 23.02
C ASP A 74 -28.62 -5.03 22.78
N VAL A 75 -28.75 -5.99 23.72
CA VAL A 75 -27.88 -7.14 23.82
C VAL A 75 -28.45 -8.34 23.05
N THR A 76 -27.62 -8.97 22.23
CA THR A 76 -27.83 -10.31 21.70
C THR A 76 -26.62 -11.18 22.03
N VAL A 77 -26.84 -12.37 22.59
CA VAL A 77 -25.78 -13.32 22.90
C VAL A 77 -25.81 -14.48 21.90
N LEU A 78 -24.67 -14.75 21.26
CA LEU A 78 -24.45 -15.88 20.35
C LEU A 78 -23.50 -16.90 21.00
N ILE A 79 -24.01 -18.09 21.26
CA ILE A 79 -23.24 -19.17 21.88
C ILE A 79 -22.74 -20.15 20.82
N LYS A 80 -21.44 -20.32 20.75
CA LYS A 80 -20.79 -21.27 19.85
C LYS A 80 -20.94 -22.70 20.32
N PRO A 81 -21.37 -23.66 19.47
CA PRO A 81 -21.37 -25.08 19.78
C PRO A 81 -19.93 -25.67 19.94
N PRO A 82 -19.71 -26.74 20.73
CA PRO A 82 -20.65 -27.36 21.65
C PRO A 82 -20.88 -26.46 22.87
N ALA A 83 -22.14 -26.09 23.09
CA ALA A 83 -22.51 -25.22 24.20
C ALA A 83 -22.59 -26.02 25.49
N VAL A 84 -22.06 -25.48 26.58
CA VAL A 84 -22.43 -25.90 27.94
C VAL A 84 -23.91 -25.66 28.13
N SER A 85 -24.60 -26.51 28.90
CA SER A 85 -26.02 -26.38 29.17
C SER A 85 -26.36 -24.98 29.68
N LEU A 86 -27.02 -24.16 28.83
CA LEU A 86 -27.50 -22.86 29.23
C LEU A 86 -28.83 -23.01 30.01
N PRO A 87 -29.07 -22.22 31.06
CA PRO A 87 -30.40 -22.14 31.66
C PRO A 87 -31.45 -21.81 30.61
N ALA A 88 -32.53 -22.55 30.61
CA ALA A 88 -33.46 -22.56 29.50
C ALA A 88 -34.36 -21.31 29.37
N SER A 89 -34.44 -20.43 30.37
CA SER A 89 -35.31 -19.23 30.34
C SER A 89 -35.00 -18.27 31.49
N GLY A 90 -35.28 -16.99 31.30
CA GLY A 90 -35.19 -15.96 32.35
C GLY A 90 -34.30 -14.75 32.03
N TYR A 91 -33.77 -14.65 30.81
CA TYR A 91 -32.99 -13.50 30.37
C TYR A 91 -33.88 -12.52 29.59
N GLU A 92 -33.62 -11.23 29.77
CA GLU A 92 -34.34 -10.15 29.10
C GLU A 92 -33.79 -9.81 27.71
N PHE A 93 -32.86 -10.62 27.20
CA PHE A 93 -32.24 -10.47 25.88
C PHE A 93 -32.17 -11.80 25.13
N PRO A 94 -32.11 -11.78 23.79
CA PRO A 94 -32.01 -12.97 22.97
C PRO A 94 -30.70 -13.76 23.20
N ILE A 95 -30.81 -15.08 23.34
CA ILE A 95 -29.67 -16.00 23.33
C ILE A 95 -29.86 -16.96 22.15
N ALA A 96 -28.95 -16.91 21.20
CA ALA A 96 -28.94 -17.77 20.01
C ALA A 96 -27.73 -18.72 20.05
N LYS A 97 -27.81 -19.83 19.28
CA LYS A 97 -26.68 -20.74 19.05
C LYS A 97 -26.22 -20.59 17.62
N GLY A 98 -24.91 -20.67 17.40
CA GLY A 98 -24.34 -20.62 16.07
C GLY A 98 -22.85 -20.39 16.05
N THR A 99 -22.25 -20.55 14.89
CA THR A 99 -20.82 -20.33 14.65
C THR A 99 -20.64 -19.18 13.68
N ILE A 100 -19.86 -18.17 14.03
CA ILE A 100 -19.55 -17.08 13.12
C ILE A 100 -18.67 -17.63 11.99
N ARG A 101 -19.15 -17.56 10.75
CA ARG A 101 -18.42 -17.89 9.52
C ARG A 101 -17.54 -16.73 9.07
N SER A 102 -18.10 -15.52 9.07
CA SER A 102 -17.42 -14.30 8.66
C SER A 102 -17.95 -13.08 9.38
N ALA A 103 -17.10 -12.10 9.56
CA ALA A 103 -17.44 -10.80 10.11
C ALA A 103 -16.80 -9.70 9.25
N ARG A 104 -17.54 -8.62 8.99
CA ARG A 104 -17.08 -7.45 8.26
C ARG A 104 -17.70 -6.18 8.82
N GLY A 105 -17.16 -5.02 8.48
CA GLY A 105 -17.70 -3.73 8.90
C GLY A 105 -16.88 -3.06 10.02
N HIS A 106 -17.50 -2.15 10.72
CA HIS A 106 -16.90 -1.24 11.69
C HIS A 106 -17.93 -0.88 12.78
N LEU A 107 -17.54 -0.10 13.77
CA LEU A 107 -18.45 0.44 14.80
C LEU A 107 -19.69 1.05 14.15
N GLY A 108 -20.86 0.61 14.58
CA GLY A 108 -22.16 1.03 14.04
C GLY A 108 -22.63 0.31 12.77
N ALA A 109 -21.79 -0.56 12.17
CA ALA A 109 -22.14 -1.25 10.93
C ALA A 109 -21.41 -2.59 10.74
N PHE A 110 -21.37 -3.41 11.78
CA PHE A 110 -20.89 -4.79 11.63
C PHE A 110 -21.94 -5.65 10.95
N GLU A 111 -21.48 -6.52 10.06
CA GLU A 111 -22.27 -7.57 9.45
C GLU A 111 -21.61 -8.92 9.73
N ILE A 112 -22.35 -9.79 10.40
CA ILE A 112 -21.87 -11.07 10.91
C ILE A 112 -22.66 -12.19 10.24
N THR A 113 -21.97 -13.09 9.54
CA THR A 113 -22.59 -14.30 8.96
C THR A 113 -22.45 -15.45 9.92
N VAL A 114 -23.57 -16.08 10.26
CA VAL A 114 -23.67 -17.15 11.27
C VAL A 114 -24.15 -18.43 10.62
N ASP A 115 -23.45 -19.55 10.90
CA ASP A 115 -23.86 -20.91 10.57
C ASP A 115 -24.46 -21.60 11.79
N ASP A 116 -25.18 -22.69 11.55
CA ASP A 116 -25.85 -23.49 12.60
C ASP A 116 -26.85 -22.67 13.43
N PHE A 117 -27.33 -21.53 12.90
CA PHE A 117 -28.29 -20.66 13.61
C PHE A 117 -29.66 -21.34 13.78
N ALA A 118 -30.09 -22.15 12.77
CA ALA A 118 -31.30 -23.00 12.81
C ALA A 118 -31.12 -24.18 11.87
N PRO A 119 -31.84 -25.32 12.09
CA PRO A 119 -31.64 -26.55 11.31
C PRO A 119 -31.78 -26.46 9.77
N SER A 120 -32.23 -25.34 9.26
CA SER A 120 -32.42 -25.11 7.81
C SER A 120 -31.86 -23.76 7.31
N ARG A 121 -31.06 -23.04 8.09
CA ARG A 121 -30.51 -21.73 7.71
C ARG A 121 -29.03 -21.62 8.02
N ASP A 122 -28.21 -22.05 7.08
CA ASP A 122 -26.82 -21.67 7.02
C ASP A 122 -26.69 -20.27 6.40
N GLY A 123 -25.73 -19.45 6.92
CA GLY A 123 -25.47 -18.13 6.40
C GLY A 123 -26.47 -17.05 6.82
N ALA A 124 -27.10 -17.19 8.00
CA ALA A 124 -27.90 -16.12 8.58
C ALA A 124 -27.03 -14.87 8.80
N VAL A 125 -27.53 -13.69 8.42
CA VAL A 125 -26.81 -12.43 8.57
C VAL A 125 -27.39 -11.65 9.74
N SER A 126 -26.55 -11.27 10.70
CA SER A 126 -26.85 -10.36 11.80
C SER A 126 -26.13 -9.04 11.60
N ARG A 127 -26.78 -7.93 11.97
CA ARG A 127 -26.17 -6.60 11.99
C ARG A 127 -26.13 -6.08 13.40
N CYS A 128 -25.01 -5.47 13.78
CA CYS A 128 -24.81 -4.90 15.10
C CYS A 128 -23.82 -3.73 15.04
N ASP A 129 -23.81 -2.92 16.06
CA ASP A 129 -22.91 -1.76 16.20
C ASP A 129 -21.60 -2.14 16.86
N ILE A 130 -21.67 -3.09 17.80
CA ILE A 130 -20.57 -3.51 18.67
C ILE A 130 -20.51 -5.04 18.65
N VAL A 131 -19.30 -5.58 18.56
CA VAL A 131 -19.03 -7.01 18.67
C VAL A 131 -18.13 -7.25 19.88
N ILE A 132 -18.59 -8.09 20.83
CA ILE A 132 -17.81 -8.55 21.96
C ILE A 132 -17.45 -10.02 21.77
N ASP A 133 -16.16 -10.31 21.60
CA ASP A 133 -15.64 -11.67 21.36
C ASP A 133 -15.02 -12.26 22.63
N LEU A 134 -15.73 -13.19 23.22
CA LEU A 134 -15.34 -14.02 24.38
C LEU A 134 -15.19 -15.50 23.99
N SER A 135 -15.02 -15.81 22.70
CA SER A 135 -14.97 -17.18 22.20
C SER A 135 -13.70 -17.93 22.60
N GLY A 136 -12.60 -17.20 22.85
CA GLY A 136 -11.27 -17.76 23.02
C GLY A 136 -10.64 -18.31 21.73
N ASP A 137 -11.32 -18.16 20.60
CA ASP A 137 -10.85 -18.55 19.26
C ASP A 137 -9.89 -17.49 18.68
N PRO A 138 -9.29 -17.73 17.50
CA PRO A 138 -8.64 -16.66 16.74
C PRO A 138 -9.58 -15.47 16.54
N ALA A 139 -9.02 -14.26 16.50
CA ALA A 139 -9.82 -13.03 16.33
C ALA A 139 -10.61 -13.07 15.00
N LEU A 140 -11.83 -12.51 15.03
CA LEU A 140 -12.70 -12.43 13.85
C LEU A 140 -12.15 -11.48 12.77
N PHE A 141 -11.29 -10.54 13.17
CA PHE A 141 -10.68 -9.54 12.28
C PHE A 141 -9.15 -9.61 12.39
N PRO A 142 -8.42 -9.38 11.28
CA PRO A 142 -6.99 -9.11 11.36
C PRO A 142 -6.77 -7.79 12.14
N ALA A 143 -5.67 -7.71 12.89
CA ALA A 143 -5.34 -6.59 13.78
C ALA A 143 -6.55 -6.14 14.65
N PRO A 144 -7.02 -7.00 15.56
CA PRO A 144 -8.26 -6.79 16.31
C PRO A 144 -8.25 -5.51 17.13
N ASP A 145 -7.10 -5.10 17.67
CA ASP A 145 -6.94 -3.89 18.49
C ASP A 145 -7.07 -2.58 17.69
N LEU A 146 -7.11 -2.68 16.36
CA LEU A 146 -7.30 -1.55 15.46
C LEU A 146 -8.73 -1.49 14.87
N ARG A 147 -9.62 -2.39 15.25
CA ARG A 147 -11.00 -2.43 14.75
C ARG A 147 -11.92 -1.74 15.74
N ASP A 148 -12.33 -0.51 15.44
CA ASP A 148 -13.29 0.23 16.27
C ASP A 148 -14.59 -0.57 16.41
N GLY A 149 -15.08 -0.70 17.65
CA GLY A 149 -16.29 -1.45 17.99
C GLY A 149 -16.13 -2.96 18.14
N TYR A 150 -14.96 -3.54 17.84
CA TYR A 150 -14.64 -4.94 18.11
C TYR A 150 -13.85 -5.05 19.40
N LEU A 151 -14.49 -5.58 20.44
CA LEU A 151 -13.89 -5.76 21.76
C LEU A 151 -13.62 -7.23 22.01
N ARG A 152 -12.42 -7.56 22.50
CA ARG A 152 -12.02 -8.94 22.76
C ARG A 152 -11.35 -9.10 24.09
N ALA A 153 -11.69 -10.18 24.79
CA ALA A 153 -11.01 -10.58 26.03
C ALA A 153 -10.92 -12.10 26.15
N ASP A 154 -9.92 -12.58 26.90
CA ASP A 154 -9.89 -13.99 27.32
C ASP A 154 -11.02 -14.19 28.35
N PRO A 155 -11.99 -15.07 28.09
CA PRO A 155 -13.10 -15.33 29.02
C PRO A 155 -12.63 -15.92 30.36
N ARG A 156 -11.39 -16.39 30.45
CA ARG A 156 -10.78 -16.92 31.69
C ARG A 156 -10.16 -15.82 32.54
N ASP A 157 -9.96 -14.63 32.01
CA ASP A 157 -9.41 -13.49 32.77
C ASP A 157 -10.54 -12.66 33.40
N PRO A 158 -10.77 -12.79 34.71
CA PRO A 158 -11.83 -12.05 35.38
C PRO A 158 -11.56 -10.54 35.43
N ALA A 159 -10.31 -10.10 35.34
CA ALA A 159 -9.95 -8.70 35.38
C ALA A 159 -10.23 -7.98 34.05
N ALA A 160 -10.23 -8.70 32.93
CA ALA A 160 -10.50 -8.12 31.62
C ALA A 160 -12.00 -7.79 31.40
N LEU A 161 -12.91 -8.52 32.01
CA LEU A 161 -14.35 -8.36 31.78
C LEU A 161 -14.92 -6.99 32.23
N PRO A 162 -14.61 -6.45 33.42
CA PRO A 162 -15.07 -5.12 33.81
C PRO A 162 -14.56 -4.01 32.89
N ILE A 163 -13.31 -4.12 32.42
CA ILE A 163 -12.70 -3.18 31.48
C ILE A 163 -13.43 -3.22 30.13
N LEU A 164 -13.75 -4.41 29.66
CA LEU A 164 -14.48 -4.62 28.40
C LEU A 164 -15.92 -4.09 28.49
N VAL A 165 -16.62 -4.32 29.61
CA VAL A 165 -17.96 -3.79 29.86
C VAL A 165 -17.96 -2.27 29.87
N ALA A 166 -17.00 -1.63 30.56
CA ALA A 166 -16.87 -0.19 30.57
C ALA A 166 -16.64 0.37 29.17
N LYS A 167 -15.69 -0.21 28.41
CA LYS A 167 -15.42 0.18 27.02
C LYS A 167 -16.64 0.03 26.11
N ALA A 168 -17.43 -1.04 26.27
CA ALA A 168 -18.62 -1.25 25.46
C ALA A 168 -19.68 -0.17 25.69
N ARG A 169 -19.87 0.26 26.94
CA ARG A 169 -20.81 1.34 27.30
C ARG A 169 -20.42 2.68 26.68
N ASP A 170 -19.12 2.94 26.57
CA ASP A 170 -18.61 4.19 26.00
C ASP A 170 -18.73 4.24 24.46
N LEU A 171 -19.15 3.15 23.80
CA LEU A 171 -19.28 3.04 22.34
C LEU A 171 -20.69 3.32 21.83
N VAL A 172 -21.52 4.06 22.56
CA VAL A 172 -22.85 4.51 22.13
C VAL A 172 -22.80 6.00 21.78
N GLY A 173 -23.35 6.35 20.63
CA GLY A 173 -23.44 7.74 20.16
C GLY A 173 -22.73 7.96 18.82
N THR A 174 -22.31 9.19 18.62
CA THR A 174 -21.67 9.63 17.37
C THR A 174 -20.18 9.84 17.62
N PHE A 175 -19.35 9.24 16.76
CA PHE A 175 -17.90 9.27 16.87
C PHE A 175 -17.30 9.81 15.58
N ASP A 176 -16.52 10.86 15.68
CA ASP A 176 -15.78 11.41 14.56
C ASP A 176 -14.34 10.88 14.58
N LYS A 177 -13.88 10.40 13.44
CA LYS A 177 -12.49 10.00 13.26
C LYS A 177 -11.88 10.62 12.00
N PRO A 178 -10.57 10.88 11.98
CA PRO A 178 -9.93 11.43 10.79
C PRO A 178 -10.08 10.52 9.58
N ARG A 179 -10.32 11.10 8.41
CA ARG A 179 -10.19 10.39 7.15
C ARG A 179 -8.71 10.30 6.80
N PHE A 180 -8.03 9.26 7.26
CA PHE A 180 -6.58 9.14 7.18
C PHE A 180 -6.01 9.05 5.77
N ILE A 181 -6.78 8.54 4.80
CA ILE A 181 -6.32 8.31 3.43
C ILE A 181 -7.18 9.08 2.44
N SER A 182 -6.53 9.89 1.61
CA SER A 182 -7.07 10.41 0.35
C SER A 182 -6.63 9.47 -0.78
N PHE A 183 -7.54 9.17 -1.71
CA PHE A 183 -7.27 8.24 -2.79
C PHE A 183 -7.63 8.83 -4.16
N SER A 184 -6.69 8.72 -5.12
CA SER A 184 -6.82 9.20 -6.50
C SER A 184 -6.79 8.00 -7.47
N GLU A 185 -7.96 7.62 -7.98
CA GLU A 185 -8.14 6.43 -8.82
C GLU A 185 -7.27 6.46 -10.09
N HIS A 186 -7.18 7.61 -10.75
CA HIS A 186 -6.44 7.78 -12.01
C HIS A 186 -4.93 7.54 -11.89
N LEU A 187 -4.36 7.69 -10.68
CA LEU A 187 -2.95 7.41 -10.40
C LEU A 187 -2.71 5.93 -10.04
N CYS A 188 -3.77 5.14 -9.82
CA CYS A 188 -3.63 3.78 -9.32
C CYS A 188 -3.08 2.83 -10.39
N ALA A 189 -2.08 2.05 -10.02
CA ALA A 189 -1.46 1.03 -10.87
C ALA A 189 -1.90 -0.40 -10.51
N HIS A 190 -3.08 -0.57 -9.89
CA HIS A 190 -3.55 -1.86 -9.40
C HIS A 190 -3.83 -2.84 -10.52
N SER A 191 -4.64 -2.45 -11.49
CA SER A 191 -5.07 -3.35 -12.56
C SER A 191 -5.30 -2.58 -13.87
N ARG A 192 -5.29 -3.28 -14.99
CA ARG A 192 -5.81 -2.84 -16.29
C ARG A 192 -6.38 -4.05 -17.01
N SER A 193 -7.63 -3.91 -17.50
CA SER A 193 -8.31 -4.98 -18.26
C SER A 193 -8.27 -6.34 -17.54
N GLN A 194 -8.54 -6.36 -16.24
CA GLN A 194 -8.54 -7.55 -15.36
C GLN A 194 -7.14 -8.18 -15.14
N ILE A 195 -6.07 -7.57 -15.62
CA ILE A 195 -4.71 -8.00 -15.32
C ILE A 195 -4.22 -7.24 -14.09
N VAL A 196 -3.89 -7.98 -13.04
CA VAL A 196 -3.40 -7.39 -11.79
C VAL A 196 -1.94 -6.96 -11.92
N GLY A 197 -1.64 -5.76 -11.47
CA GLY A 197 -0.31 -5.17 -11.41
C GLY A 197 0.14 -4.94 -9.97
N CYS A 198 -0.03 -3.72 -9.44
CA CYS A 198 0.42 -3.33 -8.11
C CYS A 198 -0.57 -3.79 -7.02
N THR A 199 -0.08 -4.51 -6.00
CA THR A 199 -0.86 -4.96 -4.83
C THR A 199 -0.37 -4.40 -3.51
N ARG A 200 0.65 -3.54 -3.49
CA ARG A 200 1.38 -3.10 -2.29
C ARG A 200 0.48 -2.66 -1.13
N CYS A 201 -0.51 -1.81 -1.40
CA CYS A 201 -1.43 -1.32 -0.37
C CYS A 201 -2.41 -2.38 0.12
N LEU A 202 -2.79 -3.35 -0.73
CA LEU A 202 -3.62 -4.50 -0.36
C LEU A 202 -2.87 -5.42 0.60
N ASP A 203 -1.61 -5.72 0.28
CA ASP A 203 -0.77 -6.66 1.04
C ASP A 203 -0.40 -6.10 2.43
N LEU A 204 -0.36 -4.77 2.58
CA LEU A 204 0.06 -4.09 3.79
C LEU A 204 -1.08 -3.59 4.70
N CYS A 205 -2.34 -3.68 4.26
CA CYS A 205 -3.46 -3.16 5.06
C CYS A 205 -3.80 -4.08 6.22
N PRO A 206 -3.48 -3.71 7.49
CA PRO A 206 -3.69 -4.61 8.62
C PRO A 206 -5.16 -4.82 8.95
N THR A 207 -6.04 -3.86 8.62
CA THR A 207 -7.47 -3.92 8.92
C THR A 207 -8.33 -4.44 7.78
N GLY A 208 -7.75 -4.67 6.59
CA GLY A 208 -8.52 -5.02 5.41
C GLY A 208 -9.43 -3.89 4.88
N ALA A 209 -9.11 -2.63 5.21
CA ALA A 209 -9.83 -1.46 4.71
C ALA A 209 -9.66 -1.21 3.20
N ILE A 210 -8.72 -1.89 2.55
CA ILE A 210 -8.43 -1.74 1.13
C ILE A 210 -8.82 -3.00 0.40
N VAL A 211 -9.63 -2.83 -0.66
CA VAL A 211 -10.11 -3.94 -1.49
C VAL A 211 -9.95 -3.62 -2.98
N PRO A 212 -9.80 -4.63 -3.85
CA PRO A 212 -9.84 -4.43 -5.30
C PRO A 212 -11.19 -3.85 -5.75
N ALA A 213 -11.15 -2.87 -6.67
CA ALA A 213 -12.33 -2.21 -7.23
C ALA A 213 -12.14 -1.97 -8.75
N GLY A 214 -12.06 -3.05 -9.53
CA GLY A 214 -11.78 -2.98 -10.96
C GLY A 214 -10.32 -2.63 -11.25
N ASP A 215 -10.06 -1.55 -11.99
CA ASP A 215 -8.69 -1.14 -12.35
C ASP A 215 -7.94 -0.38 -11.23
N HIS A 216 -8.62 -0.08 -10.14
CA HIS A 216 -8.07 0.57 -8.94
C HIS A 216 -8.44 -0.20 -7.67
N VAL A 217 -8.05 0.29 -6.51
CA VAL A 217 -8.50 -0.18 -5.21
C VAL A 217 -9.49 0.80 -4.60
N ALA A 218 -10.38 0.33 -3.73
CA ALA A 218 -11.23 1.16 -2.89
C ALA A 218 -10.69 1.15 -1.46
N VAL A 219 -10.80 2.29 -0.77
CA VAL A 219 -10.40 2.45 0.63
C VAL A 219 -11.63 2.79 1.47
N ASP A 220 -11.99 1.89 2.38
CA ASP A 220 -13.06 2.13 3.35
C ASP A 220 -12.52 2.98 4.52
N ALA A 221 -12.92 4.24 4.55
CA ALA A 221 -12.47 5.19 5.57
C ALA A 221 -12.99 4.84 6.97
N ASN A 222 -14.13 4.16 7.09
CA ASN A 222 -14.70 3.76 8.37
C ASN A 222 -13.94 2.60 8.99
N VAL A 223 -13.40 1.71 8.17
CA VAL A 223 -12.57 0.57 8.58
C VAL A 223 -11.09 0.97 8.77
N CYS A 224 -10.63 2.00 8.07
CA CYS A 224 -9.23 2.43 8.08
C CYS A 224 -8.79 2.89 9.48
N ALA A 225 -7.74 2.27 10.04
CA ALA A 225 -7.21 2.62 11.37
C ALA A 225 -6.07 3.66 11.34
N GLY A 226 -5.72 4.21 10.19
CA GLY A 226 -4.75 5.29 10.09
C GLY A 226 -3.27 4.91 10.21
N CYS A 227 -2.89 3.64 10.06
CA CYS A 227 -1.49 3.21 10.17
C CYS A 227 -0.55 3.80 9.09
N GLY A 228 -1.08 4.24 7.95
CA GLY A 228 -0.34 4.94 6.90
C GLY A 228 0.55 4.08 5.99
N GLN A 229 0.72 2.78 6.22
CA GLN A 229 1.60 1.93 5.41
C GLN A 229 1.24 1.92 3.92
N CYS A 230 -0.06 1.95 3.60
CA CYS A 230 -0.53 2.00 2.21
C CYS A 230 -0.08 3.27 1.48
N ALA A 231 -0.12 4.42 2.16
CA ALA A 231 0.35 5.69 1.61
C ALA A 231 1.89 5.71 1.49
N ALA A 232 2.61 5.22 2.51
CA ALA A 232 4.07 5.09 2.49
C ALA A 232 4.54 4.24 1.30
N ALA A 233 3.93 3.07 1.10
CA ALA A 233 4.29 2.09 0.06
C ALA A 233 3.78 2.44 -1.34
N CYS A 234 2.81 3.38 -1.50
CA CYS A 234 2.24 3.73 -2.80
C CYS A 234 3.26 4.43 -3.69
N PRO A 235 3.68 3.82 -4.82
CA PRO A 235 4.75 4.37 -5.64
C PRO A 235 4.29 5.53 -6.55
N THR A 236 2.99 5.65 -6.77
CA THR A 236 2.39 6.67 -7.62
C THR A 236 1.80 7.85 -6.84
N GLY A 237 1.58 7.68 -5.52
CA GLY A 237 0.86 8.65 -4.70
C GLY A 237 -0.67 8.55 -4.81
N ALA A 238 -1.21 7.50 -5.46
CA ALA A 238 -2.65 7.26 -5.52
C ALA A 238 -3.29 7.18 -4.13
N ALA A 239 -2.63 6.52 -3.18
CA ALA A 239 -2.97 6.59 -1.76
C ALA A 239 -2.05 7.62 -1.09
N ALA A 240 -2.64 8.67 -0.52
CA ALA A 240 -1.94 9.74 0.17
C ALA A 240 -2.44 9.87 1.61
N TYR A 241 -1.52 10.04 2.56
CA TYR A 241 -1.85 10.25 3.96
C TYR A 241 -2.29 11.69 4.22
N THR A 242 -3.23 11.91 5.13
CA THR A 242 -3.83 13.23 5.37
C THR A 242 -3.56 13.81 6.75
N LEU A 243 -2.94 13.06 7.67
CA LEU A 243 -2.73 13.49 9.06
C LEU A 243 -1.28 13.31 9.56
N PRO A 244 -0.37 14.25 9.29
CA PRO A 244 -0.50 15.33 8.32
C PRO A 244 -0.30 14.84 6.89
N PRO A 245 -0.71 15.61 5.88
CA PRO A 245 -0.36 15.35 4.48
C PRO A 245 1.15 15.37 4.26
N ALA A 246 1.62 14.63 3.26
CA ALA A 246 3.04 14.44 2.99
C ALA A 246 3.79 15.77 2.77
N ASP A 247 3.18 16.73 2.07
CA ASP A 247 3.77 18.05 1.83
C ASP A 247 3.94 18.86 3.14
N ALA A 248 2.97 18.79 4.06
CA ALA A 248 3.06 19.46 5.36
C ALA A 248 4.14 18.80 6.24
N LEU A 249 4.20 17.46 6.25
CA LEU A 249 5.26 16.74 6.95
C LEU A 249 6.64 17.12 6.40
N LEU A 250 6.82 17.09 5.08
CA LEU A 250 8.10 17.42 4.44
C LEU A 250 8.52 18.89 4.70
N ARG A 251 7.57 19.83 4.71
CA ARG A 251 7.85 21.22 5.13
C ARG A 251 8.32 21.29 6.58
N LYS A 252 7.65 20.58 7.49
CA LYS A 252 8.02 20.52 8.90
C LYS A 252 9.44 19.96 9.08
N LEU A 253 9.76 18.85 8.39
CA LEU A 253 11.10 18.23 8.40
C LEU A 253 12.19 19.18 7.85
N ARG A 254 11.87 19.86 6.75
CA ARG A 254 12.76 20.89 6.16
C ARG A 254 13.03 22.01 7.16
N THR A 255 11.99 22.61 7.70
CA THR A 255 12.12 23.72 8.65
C THR A 255 12.90 23.31 9.89
N LEU A 256 12.66 22.11 10.42
CA LEU A 256 13.40 21.56 11.55
C LEU A 256 14.91 21.52 11.28
N LEU A 257 15.32 20.85 10.19
CA LEU A 257 16.73 20.60 9.91
C LEU A 257 17.48 21.87 9.46
N LEU A 258 16.83 22.72 8.66
CA LEU A 258 17.44 23.99 8.26
C LEU A 258 17.66 24.91 9.47
N THR A 259 16.62 25.10 10.30
CA THR A 259 16.74 25.96 11.50
C THR A 259 17.76 25.40 12.48
N TYR A 260 17.80 24.07 12.69
CA TYR A 260 18.80 23.45 13.55
C TYR A 260 20.22 23.79 13.11
N ARG A 261 20.51 23.64 11.82
CA ARG A 261 21.82 23.95 11.23
C ARG A 261 22.14 25.45 11.26
N GLU A 262 21.17 26.30 10.90
CA GLU A 262 21.32 27.77 10.94
C GLU A 262 21.66 28.28 12.35
N ALA A 263 21.12 27.61 13.36
CA ALA A 263 21.44 27.91 14.77
C ALA A 263 22.75 27.30 15.28
N GLY A 264 23.55 26.66 14.41
CA GLY A 264 24.84 26.05 14.75
C GLY A 264 24.76 24.62 15.27
N GLY A 265 23.63 23.93 15.06
CA GLY A 265 23.48 22.50 15.41
C GLY A 265 24.21 21.60 14.41
N GLU A 266 24.82 20.54 14.91
CA GLU A 266 25.60 19.57 14.14
C GLU A 266 25.06 18.15 14.38
N ASN A 267 25.30 17.25 13.43
CA ASN A 267 24.98 15.82 13.52
C ASN A 267 23.53 15.51 13.92
N ALA A 268 22.57 16.16 13.26
CA ALA A 268 21.16 16.02 13.55
C ALA A 268 20.69 14.56 13.42
N ILE A 269 20.22 13.95 14.50
CA ILE A 269 19.56 12.66 14.53
C ILE A 269 18.06 12.93 14.65
N VAL A 270 17.28 12.52 13.68
CA VAL A 270 15.82 12.69 13.75
C VAL A 270 15.18 11.46 14.36
N LEU A 271 14.48 11.67 15.50
CA LEU A 271 13.69 10.65 16.18
C LEU A 271 12.21 10.81 15.80
N VAL A 272 11.70 9.94 14.95
CA VAL A 272 10.28 9.92 14.60
C VAL A 272 9.53 9.05 15.61
N HIS A 273 8.46 9.58 16.19
CA HIS A 273 7.64 8.90 17.19
C HIS A 273 6.15 9.23 17.02
N ASP A 274 5.29 8.42 17.60
CA ASP A 274 3.85 8.72 17.72
C ASP A 274 3.50 9.40 19.04
N ASP A 275 2.30 9.97 19.12
CA ASP A 275 1.83 10.65 20.34
C ASP A 275 1.41 9.65 21.44
N ALA A 276 0.85 8.49 21.05
CA ALA A 276 0.25 7.56 22.02
C ALA A 276 1.29 6.72 22.80
N HIS A 277 2.49 6.53 22.24
CA HIS A 277 3.57 5.75 22.84
C HIS A 277 4.84 6.57 23.00
N GLY A 278 5.30 7.20 21.91
CA GLY A 278 6.58 7.86 21.91
C GLY A 278 6.60 9.12 22.76
N THR A 279 5.55 9.95 22.77
CA THR A 279 5.48 11.16 23.60
C THR A 279 5.57 10.82 25.09
N PRO A 280 4.77 9.89 25.68
CA PRO A 280 4.92 9.51 27.08
C PRO A 280 6.29 8.93 27.43
N LEU A 281 6.88 8.18 26.51
CA LEU A 281 8.20 7.56 26.73
C LEU A 281 9.31 8.61 26.77
N ILE A 282 9.27 9.60 25.86
CA ILE A 282 10.18 10.73 25.84
C ILE A 282 9.98 11.60 27.09
N ASP A 283 8.74 11.90 27.48
CA ASP A 283 8.42 12.65 28.70
C ASP A 283 8.96 11.95 29.96
N ALA A 284 8.87 10.62 30.03
CA ALA A 284 9.43 9.84 31.12
C ALA A 284 10.96 9.93 31.16
N LEU A 285 11.62 9.82 29.99
CA LEU A 285 13.07 9.98 29.88
C LEU A 285 13.54 11.39 30.28
N GLU A 286 12.77 12.43 29.95
CA GLU A 286 13.06 13.80 30.33
C GLU A 286 12.87 14.07 31.84
N ARG A 287 11.87 13.42 32.48
CA ARG A 287 11.55 13.64 33.89
C ARG A 287 12.41 12.81 34.84
N PHE A 288 12.72 11.57 34.48
CA PHE A 288 13.35 10.59 35.37
C PHE A 288 14.73 10.17 34.92
N GLY A 289 15.12 10.48 33.67
CA GLY A 289 16.43 10.15 33.09
C GLY A 289 17.26 11.40 32.76
N ALA A 290 18.22 11.22 31.88
CA ALA A 290 19.11 12.30 31.42
C ALA A 290 18.58 13.07 30.18
N GLY A 291 17.31 12.90 29.84
CA GLY A 291 16.69 13.54 28.68
C GLY A 291 17.20 13.06 27.32
N LEU A 292 16.71 13.68 26.26
CA LEU A 292 17.17 13.44 24.90
C LEU A 292 18.50 14.17 24.63
N PRO A 293 19.50 13.52 23.98
CA PRO A 293 20.73 14.20 23.52
C PRO A 293 20.44 15.47 22.72
N ALA A 294 21.31 16.46 22.79
CA ALA A 294 21.15 17.74 22.09
C ALA A 294 21.04 17.60 20.57
N SER A 295 21.70 16.59 19.99
CA SER A 295 21.65 16.27 18.55
C SER A 295 20.39 15.51 18.14
N VAL A 296 19.59 15.00 19.07
CA VAL A 296 18.36 14.24 18.77
C VAL A 296 17.16 15.18 18.68
N LEU A 297 16.56 15.24 17.51
CA LEU A 297 15.42 16.09 17.17
C LEU A 297 14.15 15.20 17.08
N PRO A 298 13.27 15.23 18.10
CA PRO A 298 12.03 14.47 18.06
C PRO A 298 11.02 15.09 17.08
N ILE A 299 10.33 14.25 16.33
CA ILE A 299 9.21 14.60 15.45
C ILE A 299 8.05 13.68 15.72
N CYS A 300 6.97 14.26 16.23
CA CYS A 300 5.72 13.56 16.43
C CYS A 300 4.93 13.45 15.12
N VAL A 301 4.47 12.25 14.83
CA VAL A 301 3.57 11.89 13.71
C VAL A 301 2.38 11.10 14.25
N ASN A 302 1.31 10.94 13.47
CA ASN A 302 0.16 10.17 13.93
C ASN A 302 0.50 8.68 14.12
N GLU A 303 1.19 8.08 13.15
CA GLU A 303 1.70 6.71 13.22
C GLU A 303 3.06 6.63 12.53
N VAL A 304 4.03 5.99 13.15
CA VAL A 304 5.41 5.91 12.64
C VAL A 304 5.47 5.18 11.28
N THR A 305 4.57 4.24 11.06
CA THR A 305 4.49 3.46 9.82
C THR A 305 3.99 4.24 8.60
N GLN A 306 3.56 5.52 8.78
CA GLN A 306 3.25 6.43 7.66
C GLN A 306 4.50 6.96 6.94
N ILE A 307 5.69 6.80 7.54
CA ILE A 307 6.94 7.33 6.99
C ILE A 307 7.32 6.55 5.73
N GLY A 308 7.22 7.22 4.59
CA GLY A 308 7.60 6.68 3.28
C GLY A 308 9.03 7.05 2.86
N LEU A 309 9.46 6.48 1.74
CA LEU A 309 10.78 6.72 1.17
C LEU A 309 11.04 8.21 0.88
N GLU A 310 10.01 8.97 0.49
CA GLU A 310 10.11 10.41 0.23
C GLU A 310 10.48 11.20 1.48
N ALA A 311 9.93 10.83 2.64
CA ALA A 311 10.26 11.50 3.90
C ALA A 311 11.67 11.14 4.37
N VAL A 312 12.06 9.87 4.25
CA VAL A 312 13.41 9.41 4.60
C VAL A 312 14.46 10.08 3.72
N ALA A 313 14.28 10.04 2.39
CA ALA A 313 15.21 10.66 1.45
C ALA A 313 15.34 12.18 1.69
N ALA A 314 14.22 12.86 1.98
CA ALA A 314 14.21 14.29 2.29
C ALA A 314 14.97 14.62 3.57
N LEU A 315 14.83 13.80 4.63
CA LEU A 315 15.58 13.96 5.87
C LEU A 315 17.09 13.99 5.62
N PHE A 316 17.60 13.03 4.83
CA PHE A 316 19.04 12.99 4.50
C PHE A 316 19.44 14.10 3.53
N ALA A 317 18.61 14.46 2.58
CA ALA A 317 18.86 15.60 1.69
C ALA A 317 18.94 16.92 2.48
N TYR A 318 18.12 17.12 3.50
CA TYR A 318 18.16 18.30 4.37
C TYR A 318 19.27 18.24 5.43
N GLY A 319 20.04 17.16 5.52
CA GLY A 319 21.25 17.07 6.34
C GLY A 319 21.07 16.31 7.67
N ALA A 320 20.09 15.43 7.79
CA ALA A 320 20.08 14.49 8.89
C ALA A 320 21.28 13.54 8.81
N SER A 321 21.93 13.27 9.95
CA SER A 321 23.01 12.29 10.06
C SER A 321 22.48 10.87 10.22
N ALA A 322 21.38 10.71 10.95
CA ALA A 322 20.67 9.45 11.13
C ALA A 322 19.17 9.69 11.37
N VAL A 323 18.38 8.66 11.11
CA VAL A 323 16.94 8.62 11.42
C VAL A 323 16.66 7.43 12.31
N ARG A 324 15.90 7.64 13.37
CA ARG A 324 15.42 6.57 14.27
C ARG A 324 13.90 6.62 14.34
N LEU A 325 13.30 5.45 14.21
CA LEU A 325 11.86 5.25 14.18
C LEU A 325 11.47 4.51 15.46
N LEU A 326 10.85 5.25 16.41
CA LEU A 326 10.49 4.69 17.72
C LEU A 326 9.19 3.90 17.61
N LEU A 327 9.27 2.62 17.92
CA LEU A 327 8.15 1.69 17.94
C LEU A 327 7.97 1.10 19.34
N ARG A 328 6.75 0.63 19.63
CA ARG A 328 6.47 -0.21 20.81
C ARG A 328 7.30 -1.48 20.75
N ALA A 329 7.69 -2.01 21.90
CA ALA A 329 8.33 -3.32 21.99
C ALA A 329 7.48 -4.45 21.36
N ARG A 330 6.16 -4.26 21.33
CA ARG A 330 5.20 -5.10 20.60
C ARG A 330 4.29 -4.21 19.77
N PRO A 331 4.56 -4.06 18.47
CA PRO A 331 3.70 -3.30 17.56
C PRO A 331 2.27 -3.82 17.53
N ARG A 332 1.28 -2.93 17.44
CA ARG A 332 -0.14 -3.29 17.39
C ARG A 332 -0.58 -3.94 16.07
N HIS A 333 0.24 -3.83 15.03
CA HIS A 333 0.01 -4.40 13.71
C HIS A 333 1.34 -4.75 13.04
N ASP A 334 1.27 -5.44 11.90
CA ASP A 334 2.44 -5.74 11.09
C ASP A 334 3.14 -4.45 10.60
N VAL A 335 4.45 -4.40 10.74
CA VAL A 335 5.32 -3.27 10.34
C VAL A 335 6.21 -3.61 9.13
N SER A 336 5.90 -4.67 8.40
CA SER A 336 6.69 -5.15 7.24
C SER A 336 6.85 -4.08 6.15
N GLY A 337 5.84 -3.21 5.97
CA GLY A 337 5.92 -2.06 5.06
C GLY A 337 7.00 -1.06 5.46
N LEU A 338 7.09 -0.76 6.76
CA LEU A 338 8.14 0.11 7.30
C LEU A 338 9.52 -0.54 7.17
N THR A 339 9.64 -1.82 7.50
CA THR A 339 10.89 -2.60 7.34
C THR A 339 11.37 -2.59 5.88
N SER A 340 10.46 -2.74 4.93
CA SER A 340 10.77 -2.66 3.50
C SER A 340 11.23 -1.26 3.07
N THR A 341 10.61 -0.21 3.64
CA THR A 341 11.02 1.19 3.41
C THR A 341 12.42 1.45 3.96
N ILE A 342 12.72 0.96 5.16
CA ILE A 342 14.05 1.06 5.77
C ILE A 342 15.10 0.35 4.90
N ALA A 343 14.84 -0.89 4.52
CA ALA A 343 15.76 -1.68 3.70
C ALA A 343 16.07 -1.01 2.34
N LEU A 344 15.05 -0.46 1.68
CA LEU A 344 15.22 0.26 0.43
C LEU A 344 15.99 1.57 0.62
N SER A 345 15.70 2.31 1.70
CA SER A 345 16.40 3.55 2.04
C SER A 345 17.88 3.30 2.35
N GLU A 346 18.19 2.27 3.16
CA GLU A 346 19.56 1.86 3.46
C GLU A 346 20.30 1.45 2.19
N ALA A 347 19.68 0.70 1.28
CA ALA A 347 20.29 0.32 0.01
C ALA A 347 20.65 1.55 -0.86
N ILE A 348 19.77 2.55 -0.90
CA ILE A 348 20.03 3.80 -1.63
C ILE A 348 21.16 4.59 -0.96
N LEU A 349 21.09 4.80 0.35
CA LEU A 349 22.09 5.56 1.10
C LEU A 349 23.48 4.92 1.04
N ALA A 350 23.55 3.60 1.24
CA ALA A 350 24.79 2.84 1.13
C ALA A 350 25.37 2.90 -0.29
N GLY A 351 24.54 2.77 -1.32
CA GLY A 351 24.94 2.86 -2.73
C GLY A 351 25.40 4.26 -3.16
N LEU A 352 25.02 5.30 -2.42
CA LEU A 352 25.48 6.68 -2.60
C LEU A 352 26.69 7.04 -1.69
N GLY A 353 27.25 6.05 -0.98
CA GLY A 353 28.45 6.24 -0.15
C GLY A 353 28.19 6.88 1.22
N PHE A 354 26.92 7.02 1.66
CA PHE A 354 26.65 7.53 3.01
C PHE A 354 27.00 6.51 4.11
N GLY A 355 27.18 5.23 3.76
CA GLY A 355 27.42 4.13 4.69
C GLY A 355 26.15 3.54 5.31
N PRO A 356 26.24 2.40 6.00
CA PRO A 356 25.12 1.68 6.58
C PRO A 356 24.67 2.24 7.93
N GLY A 357 23.50 1.81 8.41
CA GLY A 357 22.98 2.11 9.75
C GLY A 357 22.42 3.52 9.90
N ARG A 358 22.09 4.15 8.79
CA ARG A 358 21.55 5.52 8.76
C ARG A 358 20.14 5.60 9.27
N ILE A 359 19.32 4.59 8.94
CA ILE A 359 17.95 4.51 9.38
C ILE A 359 17.70 3.16 10.08
N ALA A 360 17.10 3.19 11.28
CA ALA A 360 16.76 2.00 12.03
C ALA A 360 15.55 2.23 12.94
N THR A 361 14.89 1.15 13.36
CA THR A 361 13.89 1.16 14.43
C THR A 361 14.55 1.15 15.80
N ILE A 362 13.85 1.71 16.79
CA ILE A 362 14.07 1.49 18.22
C ILE A 362 12.78 0.91 18.76
N GLU A 363 12.79 -0.36 19.16
CA GLU A 363 11.61 -1.08 19.65
C GLU A 363 11.71 -1.23 21.16
N THR A 364 11.06 -0.34 21.91
CA THR A 364 11.12 -0.33 23.37
C THR A 364 9.93 0.38 24.00
N ASP A 365 9.53 -0.10 25.18
CA ASP A 365 8.59 0.56 26.10
C ASP A 365 9.34 1.08 27.35
N ASP A 366 10.68 0.98 27.38
CA ASP A 366 11.55 1.40 28.48
C ASP A 366 12.26 2.73 28.14
N PRO A 367 12.02 3.81 28.89
CA PRO A 367 12.65 5.11 28.67
C PRO A 367 14.18 5.07 28.89
N ASP A 368 14.69 4.26 29.80
CA ASP A 368 16.14 4.17 30.04
C ASP A 368 16.85 3.51 28.86
N LEU A 369 16.26 2.43 28.31
CA LEU A 369 16.77 1.78 27.10
C LEU A 369 16.73 2.72 25.90
N LEU A 370 15.67 3.52 25.74
CA LEU A 370 15.61 4.56 24.71
C LEU A 370 16.78 5.53 24.85
N GLY A 371 17.00 6.06 26.08
CA GLY A 371 18.09 7.00 26.36
C GLY A 371 19.47 6.43 26.07
N VAL A 372 19.74 5.19 26.51
CA VAL A 372 21.01 4.50 26.24
C VAL A 372 21.23 4.29 24.74
N THR A 373 20.19 3.81 24.03
CA THR A 373 20.27 3.54 22.58
C THR A 373 20.55 4.83 21.79
N LEU A 374 19.89 5.93 22.12
CA LEU A 374 20.10 7.20 21.42
C LEU A 374 21.50 7.78 21.66
N ARG A 375 22.07 7.63 22.88
CA ARG A 375 23.44 8.08 23.17
C ARG A 375 24.50 7.20 22.53
N ALA A 376 24.20 5.94 22.24
CA ALA A 376 25.12 5.01 21.59
C ALA A 376 25.21 5.22 20.07
N ILE A 377 24.38 6.07 19.46
CA ILE A 377 24.44 6.35 18.01
C ILE A 377 25.76 7.08 17.71
N PRO A 378 26.62 6.52 16.84
CA PRO A 378 27.88 7.16 16.50
C PRO A 378 27.65 8.43 15.68
N THR A 379 28.60 9.36 15.72
CA THR A 379 28.64 10.50 14.80
C THR A 379 28.83 10.01 13.38
N MET A 380 27.91 10.38 12.49
CA MET A 380 27.90 9.96 11.09
C MET A 380 28.07 11.18 10.17
N ALA A 381 28.76 11.00 9.05
CA ALA A 381 28.89 12.06 8.06
C ALA A 381 27.53 12.47 7.50
N ILE A 382 27.28 13.75 7.33
CA ILE A 382 26.09 14.30 6.67
C ILE A 382 26.38 14.55 5.19
N ALA A 383 25.32 14.84 4.43
CA ALA A 383 25.48 15.31 3.06
C ALA A 383 26.40 16.56 3.04
N PRO A 384 27.45 16.61 2.21
CA PRO A 384 28.41 17.72 2.20
C PRO A 384 27.77 19.08 1.94
N ARG A 385 26.65 19.10 1.21
CA ARG A 385 25.86 20.30 0.89
C ARG A 385 24.37 19.97 1.10
N PRO A 386 23.86 20.08 2.34
CA PRO A 386 22.45 19.83 2.60
C PRO A 386 21.55 20.75 1.77
N ALA A 387 20.52 20.16 1.17
CA ALA A 387 19.57 20.86 0.34
C ALA A 387 18.64 21.79 1.16
N SER A 388 18.00 22.75 0.46
CA SER A 388 17.07 23.70 1.09
C SER A 388 15.79 23.92 0.26
N PHE A 389 15.52 23.07 -0.74
CA PHE A 389 14.34 23.17 -1.62
C PHE A 389 13.01 23.03 -0.87
N LEU A 390 11.95 23.57 -1.45
CA LEU A 390 10.57 23.32 -0.99
C LEU A 390 10.02 22.07 -1.68
N PRO A 391 9.46 21.12 -0.93
CA PRO A 391 8.90 19.88 -1.47
C PRO A 391 7.51 20.14 -2.06
N LEU A 392 7.44 20.67 -3.28
CA LEU A 392 6.20 21.00 -3.98
C LEU A 392 5.93 19.98 -5.09
N GLY A 393 4.68 19.54 -5.20
CA GLY A 393 4.22 18.65 -6.25
C GLY A 393 3.68 17.31 -5.75
N GLU A 394 3.39 16.42 -6.69
CA GLU A 394 2.91 15.07 -6.37
C GLU A 394 4.02 14.17 -5.83
N LYS A 395 3.65 13.17 -5.05
CA LYS A 395 4.57 12.26 -4.34
C LYS A 395 5.71 11.74 -5.23
N ARG A 396 5.40 11.25 -6.44
CA ARG A 396 6.41 10.67 -7.33
C ARG A 396 7.43 11.71 -7.81
N GLY A 397 6.94 12.89 -8.20
CA GLY A 397 7.80 14.00 -8.63
C GLY A 397 8.70 14.50 -7.51
N VAL A 398 8.14 14.73 -6.32
CA VAL A 398 8.89 15.13 -5.12
C VAL A 398 9.96 14.10 -4.79
N LEU A 399 9.60 12.81 -4.77
CA LEU A 399 10.55 11.74 -4.46
C LEU A 399 11.72 11.70 -5.46
N ARG A 400 11.44 11.79 -6.76
CA ARG A 400 12.50 11.84 -7.79
C ARG A 400 13.42 13.02 -7.58
N PHE A 401 12.86 14.21 -7.39
CA PHE A 401 13.62 15.42 -7.16
C PHE A 401 14.52 15.30 -5.91
N VAL A 402 13.97 14.79 -4.81
CA VAL A 402 14.73 14.57 -3.56
C VAL A 402 15.89 13.60 -3.77
N LEU A 403 15.65 12.50 -4.51
CA LEU A 403 16.69 11.51 -4.79
C LEU A 403 17.79 12.08 -5.69
N ASP A 404 17.45 12.92 -6.65
CA ASP A 404 18.43 13.60 -7.51
C ASP A 404 19.27 14.61 -6.72
N GLU A 405 18.64 15.36 -5.79
CA GLU A 405 19.38 16.25 -4.86
C GLU A 405 20.30 15.46 -3.94
N LEU A 406 19.83 14.34 -3.41
CA LEU A 406 20.61 13.47 -2.54
C LEU A 406 21.82 12.87 -3.30
N GLN A 407 21.64 12.46 -4.55
CA GLN A 407 22.71 11.96 -5.41
C GLN A 407 23.77 13.04 -5.70
N ARG A 408 23.34 14.29 -5.99
CA ARG A 408 24.30 15.40 -6.21
C ARG A 408 25.12 15.73 -4.96
N ALA A 409 24.54 15.50 -3.79
CA ALA A 409 25.20 15.74 -2.51
C ALA A 409 25.89 14.47 -1.94
N ALA A 410 25.87 13.36 -2.68
CA ALA A 410 26.39 12.09 -2.22
C ALA A 410 27.92 12.09 -2.12
N PRO A 411 28.50 11.38 -1.14
CA PRO A 411 29.95 11.15 -1.09
C PRO A 411 30.50 10.43 -2.31
N GLU A 412 29.73 9.48 -2.84
CA GLU A 412 30.06 8.68 -4.03
C GLU A 412 28.90 8.75 -5.04
N PRO A 413 28.78 9.85 -5.82
CA PRO A 413 27.74 9.98 -6.82
C PRO A 413 27.86 8.89 -7.89
N VAL A 414 26.77 8.20 -8.18
CA VAL A 414 26.71 7.17 -9.21
C VAL A 414 25.56 7.46 -10.18
N ASP A 415 25.71 7.03 -11.42
CA ASP A 415 24.66 7.21 -12.45
C ASP A 415 23.51 6.21 -12.32
N VAL A 416 23.80 5.02 -11.79
CA VAL A 416 22.82 3.94 -11.64
C VAL A 416 23.08 3.14 -10.38
N LEU A 417 22.05 2.94 -9.57
CA LEU A 417 22.04 2.03 -8.43
C LEU A 417 21.21 0.78 -8.75
N THR A 418 21.76 -0.39 -8.54
CA THR A 418 20.99 -1.64 -8.52
C THR A 418 20.17 -1.67 -7.23
N LEU A 419 18.86 -1.97 -7.35
CA LEU A 419 17.95 -2.01 -6.22
C LEU A 419 17.44 -3.42 -5.96
N PRO A 420 16.98 -3.71 -4.73
CA PRO A 420 16.31 -4.96 -4.40
C PRO A 420 15.10 -5.22 -5.29
N ALA A 421 14.76 -6.50 -5.45
CA ALA A 421 13.49 -6.87 -6.06
C ALA A 421 12.33 -6.14 -5.38
N GLN A 422 11.30 -5.77 -6.14
CA GLN A 422 10.15 -4.99 -5.68
C GLN A 422 10.41 -3.50 -5.41
N ALA A 423 11.61 -2.96 -5.62
CA ALA A 423 11.80 -1.51 -5.60
C ALA A 423 10.84 -0.81 -6.60
N PRO A 424 10.29 0.37 -6.26
CA PRO A 424 9.36 1.09 -7.15
C PRO A 424 10.06 1.92 -8.23
N PHE A 425 11.28 1.51 -8.60
CA PHE A 425 12.11 2.14 -9.63
C PHE A 425 12.75 1.06 -10.49
N GLY A 426 12.88 1.31 -11.77
CA GLY A 426 13.60 0.38 -12.62
C GLY A 426 13.40 0.59 -14.11
N SER A 427 14.20 -0.12 -14.85
CA SER A 427 14.18 -0.17 -16.29
C SER A 427 13.24 -1.27 -16.80
N VAL A 428 12.76 -1.04 -18.02
CA VAL A 428 12.13 -2.07 -18.85
C VAL A 428 13.08 -2.42 -19.98
N GLU A 429 13.38 -3.71 -20.11
CA GLU A 429 14.14 -4.29 -21.21
C GLU A 429 13.21 -5.14 -22.07
N ILE A 430 13.39 -5.11 -23.38
CA ILE A 430 12.63 -5.92 -24.32
C ILE A 430 13.55 -6.75 -25.20
N ASP A 431 13.14 -7.98 -25.48
CA ASP A 431 13.69 -8.72 -26.61
C ASP A 431 13.11 -8.13 -27.90
N THR A 432 13.93 -7.35 -28.59
CA THR A 432 13.51 -6.63 -29.80
C THR A 432 13.18 -7.56 -30.97
N ALA A 433 13.77 -8.76 -31.02
CA ALA A 433 13.50 -9.75 -32.04
C ALA A 433 12.09 -10.37 -31.89
N GLY A 434 11.70 -10.66 -30.66
CA GLY A 434 10.38 -11.21 -30.37
C GLY A 434 9.25 -10.17 -30.28
N CYS A 435 9.57 -8.89 -30.14
CA CYS A 435 8.57 -7.83 -30.02
C CYS A 435 7.89 -7.54 -31.37
N THR A 436 6.56 -7.53 -31.39
CA THR A 436 5.74 -7.26 -32.59
C THR A 436 5.25 -5.82 -32.68
N LEU A 437 5.68 -4.91 -31.79
CA LEU A 437 5.16 -3.54 -31.67
C LEU A 437 3.62 -3.47 -31.64
N CYS A 438 2.97 -4.42 -30.98
CA CYS A 438 1.52 -4.46 -30.82
C CYS A 438 1.00 -3.39 -29.85
N LEU A 439 1.89 -2.69 -29.13
CA LEU A 439 1.64 -1.59 -28.21
C LEU A 439 0.69 -1.89 -27.04
N SER A 440 0.32 -3.16 -26.80
CA SER A 440 -0.49 -3.55 -25.63
C SER A 440 0.14 -3.14 -24.31
N CYS A 441 1.46 -3.09 -24.23
CA CYS A 441 2.20 -2.61 -23.07
C CYS A 441 2.06 -1.09 -22.84
N VAL A 442 1.85 -0.31 -23.89
CA VAL A 442 1.54 1.14 -23.82
C VAL A 442 0.17 1.35 -23.22
N SER A 443 -0.86 0.68 -23.76
CA SER A 443 -2.24 0.77 -23.27
C SER A 443 -2.39 0.30 -21.82
N ALA A 444 -1.55 -0.67 -21.39
CA ALA A 444 -1.55 -1.20 -20.03
C ALA A 444 -0.76 -0.34 -19.04
N CYS A 445 0.05 0.63 -19.49
CA CYS A 445 0.93 1.39 -18.61
C CYS A 445 0.18 2.51 -17.88
N PRO A 446 -0.06 2.41 -16.54
CA PRO A 446 -0.86 3.39 -15.81
C PRO A 446 -0.17 4.73 -15.61
N THR A 447 1.17 4.75 -15.68
CA THR A 447 1.98 5.95 -15.43
C THR A 447 2.51 6.62 -16.69
N GLY A 448 2.15 6.09 -17.88
CA GLY A 448 2.67 6.62 -19.15
C GLY A 448 4.18 6.41 -19.35
N ALA A 449 4.81 5.52 -18.58
CA ALA A 449 6.23 5.21 -18.74
C ALA A 449 6.56 4.58 -20.11
N LEU A 450 5.62 3.83 -20.68
CA LEU A 450 5.69 3.31 -22.04
C LEU A 450 4.78 4.15 -22.94
N THR A 451 5.32 4.62 -24.04
CA THR A 451 4.60 5.45 -25.02
C THR A 451 4.91 4.99 -26.44
N ASP A 452 3.98 5.25 -27.32
CA ASP A 452 4.14 5.10 -28.77
C ASP A 452 4.57 6.40 -29.45
N ASN A 453 4.61 6.37 -30.78
CA ASN A 453 4.74 7.55 -31.61
C ASN A 453 3.67 7.46 -32.72
N PRO A 454 2.77 8.46 -32.84
CA PRO A 454 1.69 8.41 -33.85
C PRO A 454 2.18 8.46 -35.30
N GLU A 455 3.39 9.00 -35.56
CA GLU A 455 3.92 9.15 -36.90
C GLU A 455 4.75 7.95 -37.37
N ARG A 456 5.29 7.16 -36.42
CA ARG A 456 6.18 6.02 -36.70
C ARG A 456 5.89 4.86 -35.76
N PRO A 457 5.94 3.61 -36.25
CA PRO A 457 5.87 2.43 -35.38
C PRO A 457 7.05 2.38 -34.42
N MET A 458 6.85 2.84 -33.19
CA MET A 458 7.90 3.02 -32.21
C MET A 458 7.36 2.77 -30.80
N LEU A 459 8.18 2.10 -29.99
CA LEU A 459 7.95 1.96 -28.55
C LEU A 459 9.04 2.72 -27.80
N ARG A 460 8.63 3.65 -26.95
CA ARG A 460 9.51 4.48 -26.13
C ARG A 460 9.28 4.19 -24.64
N PHE A 461 10.28 4.49 -23.82
CA PHE A 461 10.25 4.27 -22.39
C PHE A 461 10.91 5.40 -21.61
N ALA A 462 10.16 5.98 -20.68
CA ALA A 462 10.62 6.96 -19.70
C ALA A 462 10.82 6.26 -18.34
N GLU A 463 12.08 6.07 -17.92
CA GLU A 463 12.42 5.29 -16.73
C GLU A 463 11.93 5.95 -15.43
N GLU A 464 11.97 7.27 -15.35
CA GLU A 464 11.52 8.01 -14.17
C GLU A 464 10.04 7.82 -13.84
N ALA A 465 9.20 7.62 -14.87
CA ALA A 465 7.77 7.40 -14.70
C ALA A 465 7.45 5.94 -14.32
N CYS A 466 8.37 5.01 -14.50
CA CYS A 466 8.14 3.59 -14.25
C CYS A 466 8.10 3.27 -12.74
N VAL A 467 7.03 2.62 -12.30
CA VAL A 467 6.82 2.17 -10.91
C VAL A 467 6.99 0.66 -10.72
N GLN A 468 7.48 -0.05 -11.72
CA GLN A 468 7.73 -1.49 -11.70
C GLN A 468 6.49 -2.32 -11.32
N CYS A 469 5.29 -1.88 -11.73
CA CYS A 469 4.02 -2.56 -11.40
C CYS A 469 3.83 -3.91 -12.11
N GLY A 470 4.54 -4.17 -13.19
CA GLY A 470 4.48 -5.45 -13.91
C GLY A 470 3.38 -5.58 -14.96
N LEU A 471 2.44 -4.64 -15.08
CA LEU A 471 1.32 -4.72 -16.03
C LEU A 471 1.79 -4.91 -17.48
N CYS A 472 2.79 -4.16 -17.94
CA CYS A 472 3.34 -4.29 -19.29
C CYS A 472 3.89 -5.70 -19.57
N LYS A 473 4.54 -6.32 -18.56
CA LYS A 473 5.07 -7.69 -18.66
C LYS A 473 3.93 -8.71 -18.73
N ALA A 474 2.91 -8.56 -17.87
CA ALA A 474 1.77 -9.47 -17.81
C ALA A 474 0.87 -9.38 -19.07
N THR A 475 0.71 -8.17 -19.63
CA THR A 475 -0.12 -7.92 -20.83
C THR A 475 0.59 -8.35 -22.12
N CYS A 476 1.92 -8.47 -22.14
CA CYS A 476 2.68 -8.75 -23.36
C CYS A 476 2.34 -10.14 -23.94
N PRO A 477 1.73 -10.23 -25.13
CA PRO A 477 1.34 -11.52 -25.72
C PRO A 477 2.56 -12.35 -26.16
N GLU A 478 3.68 -11.71 -26.42
CA GLU A 478 4.93 -12.35 -26.87
C GLU A 478 5.89 -12.63 -25.69
N LYS A 479 5.57 -12.16 -24.46
CA LYS A 479 6.35 -12.35 -23.21
C LYS A 479 7.81 -11.89 -23.30
N VAL A 480 8.06 -10.82 -24.03
CA VAL A 480 9.41 -10.28 -24.32
C VAL A 480 9.88 -9.21 -23.35
N ILE A 481 9.08 -8.87 -22.32
CA ILE A 481 9.36 -7.77 -21.39
C ILE A 481 9.98 -8.31 -20.10
N THR A 482 11.13 -7.71 -19.72
CA THR A 482 11.81 -7.97 -18.45
C THR A 482 11.92 -6.68 -17.65
N LEU A 483 11.63 -6.77 -16.34
CA LEU A 483 11.76 -5.67 -15.40
C LEU A 483 13.12 -5.77 -14.69
N LYS A 484 13.84 -4.65 -14.58
CA LYS A 484 15.14 -4.53 -13.91
C LYS A 484 15.06 -3.46 -12.81
N PRO A 485 14.91 -3.84 -11.54
CA PRO A 485 14.90 -2.90 -10.44
C PRO A 485 16.23 -2.14 -10.36
N ARG A 486 16.18 -0.82 -10.50
CA ARG A 486 17.32 0.08 -10.41
C ARG A 486 16.86 1.53 -10.26
N LEU A 487 17.74 2.38 -9.79
CA LEU A 487 17.53 3.83 -9.74
C LEU A 487 18.60 4.48 -10.63
N ALA A 488 18.15 5.17 -11.67
CA ALA A 488 19.01 5.87 -12.61
C ALA A 488 18.91 7.39 -12.41
N PHE A 489 20.07 8.05 -12.37
CA PHE A 489 20.23 9.50 -12.14
C PHE A 489 20.71 10.26 -13.38
N HIS A 490 21.11 9.55 -14.43
CA HIS A 490 21.61 10.18 -15.67
C HIS A 490 20.48 10.88 -16.45
N ALA A 491 20.84 11.88 -17.27
CA ALA A 491 19.89 12.66 -18.04
C ALA A 491 18.98 11.84 -18.97
N GLY A 492 19.42 10.66 -19.44
CA GLY A 492 18.60 9.74 -20.21
C GLY A 492 17.47 9.04 -19.42
N ALA A 493 17.46 9.13 -18.08
CA ALA A 493 16.39 8.58 -17.25
C ALA A 493 15.14 9.47 -17.27
N SER A 494 15.30 10.79 -17.41
CA SER A 494 14.21 11.78 -17.51
C SER A 494 13.61 11.88 -18.91
N GLY A 495 14.34 11.42 -19.95
CA GLY A 495 13.87 11.39 -21.34
C GLY A 495 13.32 10.04 -21.77
N ALA A 496 12.37 10.04 -22.71
CA ALA A 496 11.87 8.81 -23.30
C ALA A 496 12.89 8.23 -24.30
N ARG A 497 13.52 7.12 -23.98
CA ARG A 497 14.41 6.38 -24.90
C ARG A 497 13.62 5.45 -25.78
N VAL A 498 14.09 5.26 -27.02
CA VAL A 498 13.50 4.29 -27.96
C VAL A 498 13.91 2.87 -27.56
N LEU A 499 12.92 2.01 -27.33
CA LEU A 499 13.14 0.58 -27.08
C LEU A 499 13.13 -0.22 -28.38
N LYS A 500 12.21 0.12 -29.29
CA LYS A 500 12.10 -0.51 -30.61
C LYS A 500 11.45 0.46 -31.59
N GLU A 501 11.94 0.46 -32.82
CA GLU A 501 11.38 1.19 -33.96
C GLU A 501 11.42 0.28 -35.21
N GLU A 502 10.40 0.35 -36.04
CA GLU A 502 10.35 -0.32 -37.34
C GLU A 502 9.80 0.63 -38.41
N ALA A 503 10.15 0.37 -39.65
CA ALA A 503 9.51 1.06 -40.78
C ALA A 503 8.03 0.63 -40.89
N PRO A 504 7.11 1.53 -41.26
CA PRO A 504 5.74 1.17 -41.54
C PRO A 504 5.66 0.09 -42.63
N PHE A 505 4.78 -0.88 -42.47
CA PHE A 505 4.46 -1.85 -43.49
C PHE A 505 3.51 -1.24 -44.50
N CYS A 506 3.83 -1.32 -45.79
CA CYS A 506 2.99 -0.78 -46.85
C CYS A 506 2.09 -1.86 -47.46
N CYS A 507 0.84 -1.47 -47.74
CA CYS A 507 -0.14 -2.32 -48.39
C CYS A 507 0.39 -2.83 -49.72
N ILE A 508 0.37 -4.15 -49.97
CA ILE A 508 0.86 -4.77 -51.19
C ILE A 508 0.06 -4.40 -52.44
N ARG A 509 -1.17 -3.84 -52.29
CA ARG A 509 -2.02 -3.43 -53.43
C ARG A 509 -1.89 -1.92 -53.73
N CYS A 510 -1.97 -1.05 -52.73
CA CYS A 510 -2.02 0.41 -52.95
C CYS A 510 -0.80 1.17 -52.40
N GLY A 511 0.15 0.53 -51.72
CA GLY A 511 1.34 1.17 -51.15
C GLY A 511 1.08 2.01 -49.87
N LYS A 512 -0.17 2.17 -49.39
CA LYS A 512 -0.51 2.93 -48.18
C LYS A 512 0.17 2.27 -46.96
N PRO A 513 0.89 3.02 -46.11
CA PRO A 513 1.39 2.51 -44.85
C PRO A 513 0.21 2.22 -43.88
N PHE A 514 0.17 1.04 -43.25
CA PHE A 514 -0.96 0.68 -42.39
C PHE A 514 -0.64 -0.21 -41.20
N GLY A 515 0.56 -0.72 -41.07
CA GLY A 515 0.90 -1.64 -39.99
C GLY A 515 2.40 -1.72 -39.73
N VAL A 516 2.80 -2.76 -39.02
CA VAL A 516 4.19 -3.07 -38.65
C VAL A 516 4.54 -4.43 -39.20
N LYS A 517 5.71 -4.55 -39.82
CA LYS A 517 6.14 -5.80 -40.47
C LYS A 517 6.17 -6.98 -39.50
N SER A 518 6.77 -6.80 -38.33
CA SER A 518 6.86 -7.85 -37.30
C SER A 518 5.48 -8.35 -36.84
N ALA A 519 4.49 -7.44 -36.70
CA ALA A 519 3.12 -7.80 -36.34
C ALA A 519 2.44 -8.60 -37.45
N ILE A 520 2.55 -8.13 -38.71
CA ILE A 520 1.95 -8.80 -39.87
C ILE A 520 2.54 -10.18 -40.05
N ASP A 521 3.86 -10.32 -40.06
CA ASP A 521 4.56 -11.60 -40.17
C ASP A 521 4.15 -12.57 -39.05
N ARG A 522 3.99 -12.06 -37.81
CA ARG A 522 3.53 -12.87 -36.67
C ARG A 522 2.09 -13.34 -36.81
N VAL A 523 1.17 -12.46 -37.27
CA VAL A 523 -0.22 -12.83 -37.53
C VAL A 523 -0.29 -13.88 -38.64
N MET A 524 0.45 -13.68 -39.73
CA MET A 524 0.54 -14.65 -40.82
C MET A 524 1.03 -16.00 -40.33
N ALA A 525 2.11 -16.05 -39.56
CA ALA A 525 2.64 -17.30 -39.00
C ALA A 525 1.67 -18.00 -38.03
N LYS A 526 0.85 -17.26 -37.30
CA LYS A 526 -0.18 -17.85 -36.42
C LYS A 526 -1.40 -18.39 -37.19
N LEU A 527 -1.74 -17.82 -38.33
CA LEU A 527 -2.94 -18.16 -39.11
C LEU A 527 -2.67 -19.15 -40.25
N ALA A 528 -1.48 -19.20 -40.81
CA ALA A 528 -1.13 -20.02 -41.98
C ALA A 528 -1.48 -21.45 -41.62
N ASP A 529 -1.55 -22.34 -41.22
CA ASP A 529 -1.93 -23.75 -41.10
C ASP A 529 -2.97 -24.04 -40.00
N LYS A 530 -3.46 -22.99 -39.30
CA LYS A 530 -4.33 -23.17 -38.13
C LYS A 530 -5.76 -22.71 -38.32
N HIS A 531 -5.99 -21.70 -39.12
CA HIS A 531 -7.31 -21.14 -39.31
C HIS A 531 -7.91 -21.61 -40.65
N TRP A 532 -9.11 -22.18 -40.63
CA TRP A 532 -9.80 -22.73 -41.78
C TRP A 532 -9.83 -21.80 -43.00
N MET A 533 -9.97 -20.50 -42.77
CA MET A 533 -10.05 -19.47 -43.82
C MET A 533 -8.76 -19.32 -44.61
N PHE A 534 -7.59 -19.65 -44.01
CA PHE A 534 -6.27 -19.47 -44.61
C PHE A 534 -5.58 -20.80 -44.91
N LYS A 535 -6.20 -21.91 -44.55
CA LYS A 535 -5.69 -23.26 -44.74
C LYS A 535 -5.86 -23.67 -46.18
N ASP A 536 -5.57 -24.10 -47.02
CA ASP A 536 -5.85 -24.66 -48.36
C ASP A 536 -6.20 -23.65 -49.47
N THR A 537 -6.05 -22.34 -49.26
CA THR A 537 -6.33 -21.34 -50.30
C THR A 537 -5.10 -20.46 -50.58
N PRO A 538 -4.39 -20.68 -51.69
CA PRO A 538 -3.27 -19.85 -52.09
C PRO A 538 -3.70 -18.36 -52.20
N GLY A 539 -2.89 -17.45 -51.67
CA GLY A 539 -3.11 -16.01 -51.77
C GLY A 539 -4.03 -15.40 -50.72
N ARG A 540 -4.78 -16.17 -49.90
CA ARG A 540 -5.62 -15.60 -48.84
C ARG A 540 -4.83 -14.95 -47.70
N LEU A 541 -3.65 -15.43 -47.39
CA LEU A 541 -2.73 -14.80 -46.45
C LEU A 541 -2.32 -13.40 -46.88
N ASP A 542 -2.35 -13.10 -48.19
CA ASP A 542 -2.06 -11.76 -48.70
C ASP A 542 -3.11 -10.70 -48.27
N LEU A 543 -4.32 -11.11 -47.90
CA LEU A 543 -5.30 -10.22 -47.32
C LEU A 543 -4.79 -9.56 -46.02
N ILE A 544 -3.97 -10.27 -45.27
CA ILE A 544 -3.35 -9.73 -44.02
C ILE A 544 -2.31 -8.64 -44.35
N ARG A 545 -1.71 -8.69 -45.52
CA ARG A 545 -0.72 -7.73 -46.03
C ARG A 545 -1.34 -6.52 -46.76
N MET A 546 -2.68 -6.42 -46.77
CA MET A 546 -3.44 -5.31 -47.36
C MET A 546 -4.03 -4.41 -46.28
N CYS A 547 -4.08 -3.09 -46.56
CA CYS A 547 -4.82 -2.14 -45.72
C CYS A 547 -6.32 -2.47 -45.70
N GLU A 548 -7.05 -1.91 -44.75
CA GLU A 548 -8.48 -2.16 -44.55
C GLU A 548 -9.30 -1.93 -45.84
N ASP A 549 -9.06 -0.81 -46.55
CA ASP A 549 -9.77 -0.46 -47.79
C ASP A 549 -9.54 -1.52 -48.88
N CYS A 550 -8.27 -1.89 -49.11
CA CYS A 550 -7.92 -2.87 -50.15
C CYS A 550 -8.41 -4.27 -49.78
N ARG A 551 -8.43 -4.61 -48.51
CA ARG A 551 -8.92 -5.90 -48.02
C ARG A 551 -10.42 -6.07 -48.29
N VAL A 552 -11.21 -5.03 -47.98
CA VAL A 552 -12.66 -5.03 -48.26
C VAL A 552 -12.93 -5.19 -49.76
N VAL A 553 -12.22 -4.45 -50.58
CA VAL A 553 -12.40 -4.55 -52.05
C VAL A 553 -12.07 -5.93 -52.55
N VAL A 554 -10.91 -6.54 -52.15
CA VAL A 554 -10.54 -7.87 -52.61
C VAL A 554 -11.50 -8.95 -52.11
N VAL A 555 -11.99 -8.84 -50.86
CA VAL A 555 -12.98 -9.78 -50.32
C VAL A 555 -14.32 -9.66 -51.07
N SER A 556 -14.74 -8.45 -51.45
CA SER A 556 -15.97 -8.22 -52.24
C SER A 556 -15.87 -8.67 -53.70
N GLU A 557 -14.65 -8.62 -54.28
CA GLU A 557 -14.37 -9.11 -55.63
C GLU A 557 -14.30 -10.67 -55.70
N GLN A 558 -14.03 -11.32 -54.57
CA GLN A 558 -14.01 -12.78 -54.44
C GLN A 558 -15.35 -13.28 -53.95
N ASP A 559 -15.86 -14.34 -54.59
CA ASP A 559 -17.11 -15.05 -54.16
C ASP A 559 -16.81 -15.82 -52.87
N PHE A 560 -16.60 -15.06 -51.77
CA PHE A 560 -16.17 -15.56 -50.47
C PHE A 560 -17.23 -15.35 -49.40
N ASP A 561 -17.71 -16.48 -48.84
CA ASP A 561 -18.55 -16.46 -47.65
C ASP A 561 -17.68 -16.48 -46.38
N PRO A 562 -17.57 -15.36 -45.63
CA PRO A 562 -16.81 -15.30 -44.39
C PRO A 562 -17.41 -16.17 -43.28
N HIS A 563 -18.68 -16.61 -43.44
CA HIS A 563 -19.41 -17.48 -42.52
C HIS A 563 -19.42 -18.94 -42.95
N GLY A 564 -18.85 -19.27 -44.12
CA GLY A 564 -18.78 -20.60 -44.72
C GLY A 564 -17.79 -21.57 -44.03
N ALA A 565 -17.57 -21.41 -42.75
CA ALA A 565 -16.74 -22.35 -41.99
C ALA A 565 -17.30 -23.78 -42.11
N PRO A 566 -16.45 -24.79 -42.30
CA PRO A 566 -16.88 -26.18 -42.19
C PRO A 566 -17.56 -26.36 -40.84
N ARG A 567 -18.78 -26.88 -40.87
CA ARG A 567 -19.47 -27.22 -39.61
C ARG A 567 -18.59 -28.18 -38.82
N ALA A 568 -18.21 -27.77 -37.62
CA ALA A 568 -17.50 -28.68 -36.73
C ALA A 568 -18.36 -29.98 -36.60
N PRO A 569 -17.74 -31.15 -36.68
CA PRO A 569 -18.46 -32.39 -36.47
C PRO A 569 -19.18 -32.33 -35.11
N ALA A 570 -20.43 -32.81 -35.09
CA ALA A 570 -21.22 -32.85 -33.85
C ALA A 570 -20.41 -33.63 -32.80
N ARG A 571 -20.08 -32.98 -31.73
CA ARG A 571 -19.32 -33.58 -30.62
C ARG A 571 -20.31 -34.29 -29.68
N THR A 572 -19.99 -35.52 -29.36
CA THR A 572 -20.73 -36.28 -28.37
C THR A 572 -20.24 -35.98 -26.94
N THR A 573 -21.03 -36.37 -25.96
CA THR A 573 -20.64 -36.30 -24.55
C THR A 573 -19.33 -37.07 -24.30
N ASP A 574 -19.13 -38.18 -25.01
CA ASP A 574 -17.91 -39.01 -24.90
C ASP A 574 -16.68 -38.30 -25.41
N ASP A 575 -16.79 -37.47 -26.45
CA ASP A 575 -15.66 -36.66 -26.94
C ASP A 575 -15.21 -35.63 -25.91
N TYR A 576 -16.15 -34.99 -25.22
CA TYR A 576 -15.85 -34.05 -24.12
C TYR A 576 -15.24 -34.75 -22.91
N LEU A 577 -15.70 -35.94 -22.56
CA LEU A 577 -15.16 -36.72 -21.45
C LEU A 577 -13.75 -37.23 -21.76
N ARG A 578 -13.46 -37.60 -23.01
CA ARG A 578 -12.14 -38.01 -23.47
C ARG A 578 -11.15 -36.86 -23.38
N GLU A 579 -11.48 -35.69 -23.92
CA GLU A 579 -10.63 -34.50 -23.82
C GLU A 579 -10.37 -34.07 -22.38
N ARG A 580 -11.37 -34.17 -21.52
CA ARG A 580 -11.22 -33.85 -20.11
C ARG A 580 -10.27 -34.80 -19.40
N SER A 581 -10.30 -36.09 -19.76
CA SER A 581 -9.39 -37.10 -19.24
C SER A 581 -7.96 -36.87 -19.73
N GLU A 582 -7.78 -36.53 -21.01
CA GLU A 582 -6.47 -36.21 -21.62
C GLU A 582 -5.84 -34.97 -21.00
N ARG A 583 -6.61 -33.88 -20.80
CA ARG A 583 -6.13 -32.67 -20.09
C ARG A 583 -5.78 -32.93 -18.62
N GLN A 584 -6.40 -33.90 -17.98
CA GLN A 584 -6.11 -34.29 -16.61
C GLN A 584 -4.83 -35.13 -16.52
N LEU A 585 -4.57 -35.97 -17.50
CA LEU A 585 -3.34 -36.75 -17.66
C LEU A 585 -2.12 -35.85 -17.97
N ASP A 586 -2.28 -34.84 -18.84
CA ASP A 586 -1.21 -33.86 -19.14
C ASP A 586 -0.86 -33.03 -17.92
N LYS A 587 -1.84 -32.58 -17.13
CA LYS A 587 -1.59 -31.87 -15.86
C LYS A 587 -0.87 -32.70 -14.80
N ASN A 588 -1.01 -34.02 -14.85
CA ASN A 588 -0.31 -34.95 -13.95
C ASN A 588 1.09 -35.35 -14.46
N ARG A 589 1.41 -35.11 -15.72
CA ARG A 589 2.75 -35.30 -16.30
C ARG A 589 3.69 -34.11 -16.05
N ASP A 590 3.11 -32.91 -15.86
CA ASP A 590 3.87 -31.67 -15.57
C ASP A 590 4.03 -31.40 -14.06
N ARG A 591 3.66 -32.33 -13.21
CA ARG A 591 3.97 -32.38 -11.79
C ARG A 591 5.01 -33.47 -11.49
#